data_970f89f5b70f16bbfcd643d241175be9
#
_entry.id   970f89f5b70f16bbfcd643d241175be9
#
_cell.length_a   1.000
_cell.length_b   1.000
_cell.length_c   1.000
_cell.angle_alpha   90.00
_cell.angle_beta   90.00
_cell.angle_gamma   90.00
#
_symmetry.space_group_name_H-M   'P 1'
#
loop_
_entity.id
_entity.type
_entity.pdbx_description
1 polymer ?
#
loop_
_entity_poly.entity_id
_entity_poly.type
_entity_poly.pdbx_seq_one_letter_code
_entity_poly.pdbx_strand_id
1 'polypeptide(L)'
;FAINWDEVHNCAVLGIVDLLLIASVLLATFTRWNKLVKQILLTGATFLIGTLFAVFGQIYQTGADAYDLFLGWTLFTILWAVAIRFAPLWLTFIGLLCTTIWLYNIQIANTNSWEMTLLANAVTWICALTTLITEWMSAKGHLDRNNRWFVSLLSLATIIHTSFLLMMAICEENAILSVPLISTV
;
A
#
# COMPACT_ATOMS: atom_id res chain seq x y z
N PHE A 1 24.92 4.06 36.84
CA PHE A 1 24.45 4.06 35.43
C PHE A 1 23.75 2.73 35.22
N ALA A 2 22.41 2.70 35.37
CA ALA A 2 21.61 1.55 34.97
C ALA A 2 21.46 1.63 33.44
N ILE A 3 22.02 0.67 32.73
CA ILE A 3 21.82 0.53 31.29
C ILE A 3 20.37 0.09 31.10
N ASN A 4 19.57 0.90 30.42
CA ASN A 4 18.19 0.54 30.05
C ASN A 4 18.27 -0.43 28.85
N TRP A 5 18.16 -1.74 29.15
CA TRP A 5 18.29 -2.81 28.16
C TRP A 5 17.24 -2.71 27.06
N ASP A 6 16.05 -2.17 27.36
CA ASP A 6 14.98 -1.97 26.38
C ASP A 6 15.36 -0.92 25.35
N GLU A 7 15.97 0.19 25.75
CA GLU A 7 16.47 1.20 24.82
C GLU A 7 17.60 0.68 23.94
N VAL A 8 18.53 -0.10 24.51
CA VAL A 8 19.63 -0.72 23.75
C VAL A 8 19.08 -1.73 22.72
N HIS A 9 18.08 -2.53 23.11
CA HIS A 9 17.43 -3.46 22.19
C HIS A 9 16.73 -2.73 21.05
N ASN A 10 15.99 -1.69 21.34
CA ASN A 10 15.24 -0.88 20.37
C ASN A 10 16.20 -0.19 19.37
N CYS A 11 17.28 0.42 19.86
CA CYS A 11 18.31 1.01 19.01
C CYS A 11 19.01 -0.04 18.13
N ALA A 12 19.24 -1.24 18.65
CA ALA A 12 19.85 -2.32 17.88
C ALA A 12 18.93 -2.80 16.75
N VAL A 13 17.63 -2.94 17.00
CA VAL A 13 16.65 -3.34 15.97
C VAL A 13 16.59 -2.29 14.86
N LEU A 14 16.49 -0.99 15.20
CA LEU A 14 16.53 0.10 14.23
C LEU A 14 17.82 0.07 13.40
N GLY A 15 18.96 -0.06 14.07
CA GLY A 15 20.27 -0.11 13.41
C GLY A 15 20.42 -1.28 12.45
N ILE A 16 19.87 -2.45 12.78
CA ILE A 16 19.90 -3.62 11.90
C ILE A 16 19.05 -3.38 10.65
N VAL A 17 17.82 -2.85 10.79
CA VAL A 17 16.94 -2.59 9.65
C VAL A 17 17.56 -1.54 8.73
N ASP A 18 18.11 -0.45 9.29
CA ASP A 18 18.78 0.60 8.53
C ASP A 18 20.03 0.08 7.80
N LEU A 19 20.85 -0.73 8.46
CA LEU A 19 22.02 -1.36 7.87
C LEU A 19 21.64 -2.30 6.71
N LEU A 20 20.57 -3.09 6.86
CA LEU A 20 20.05 -3.96 5.81
C LEU A 20 19.54 -3.13 4.62
N LEU A 21 18.88 -2.00 4.87
CA LEU A 21 18.41 -1.10 3.84
C LEU A 21 19.58 -0.49 3.07
N ILE A 22 20.55 0.06 3.76
CA ILE A 22 21.76 0.63 3.15
C ILE A 22 22.51 -0.44 2.36
N ALA A 23 22.72 -1.63 2.92
CA ALA A 23 23.37 -2.74 2.25
C ALA A 23 22.63 -3.16 0.96
N SER A 24 21.30 -3.25 1.00
CA SER A 24 20.48 -3.60 -0.17
C SER A 24 20.66 -2.60 -1.31
N VAL A 25 20.64 -1.30 -0.98
CA VAL A 25 20.79 -0.22 -1.96
C VAL A 25 22.22 -0.19 -2.51
N LEU A 26 23.24 -0.32 -1.68
CA LEU A 26 24.63 -0.36 -2.10
C LEU A 26 24.90 -1.58 -2.99
N LEU A 27 24.45 -2.76 -2.61
CA LEU A 27 24.59 -3.98 -3.41
C LEU A 27 23.89 -3.83 -4.76
N ALA A 28 22.68 -3.27 -4.81
CA ALA A 28 21.97 -3.05 -6.05
C ALA A 28 22.67 -2.03 -6.97
N THR A 29 23.34 -1.03 -6.40
CA THR A 29 23.98 0.05 -7.15
C THR A 29 25.38 -0.35 -7.66
N PHE A 30 26.22 -0.88 -6.78
CA PHE A 30 27.65 -1.10 -7.07
C PHE A 30 27.96 -2.48 -7.62
N THR A 31 27.09 -3.49 -7.42
CA THR A 31 27.36 -4.84 -7.93
C THR A 31 26.95 -4.97 -9.40
N ARG A 32 27.74 -5.70 -10.17
CA ARG A 32 27.48 -5.98 -11.62
C ARG A 32 26.50 -7.15 -11.81
N TRP A 33 25.41 -7.16 -11.06
CA TRP A 33 24.37 -8.19 -11.16
C TRP A 33 23.41 -7.92 -12.32
N ASN A 34 22.65 -8.96 -12.70
CA ASN A 34 21.59 -8.83 -13.69
C ASN A 34 20.55 -7.80 -13.27
N LYS A 35 19.97 -7.11 -14.26
CA LYS A 35 18.93 -6.09 -14.03
C LYS A 35 17.81 -6.58 -13.11
N LEU A 36 17.36 -7.83 -13.30
CA LEU A 36 16.28 -8.43 -12.50
C LEU A 36 16.66 -8.55 -11.02
N VAL A 37 17.88 -8.98 -10.69
CA VAL A 37 18.36 -9.10 -9.31
C VAL A 37 18.40 -7.74 -8.64
N LYS A 38 18.88 -6.70 -9.35
CA LYS A 38 18.88 -5.33 -8.84
C LYS A 38 17.45 -4.82 -8.55
N GLN A 39 16.51 -5.10 -9.44
CA GLN A 39 15.11 -4.72 -9.27
C GLN A 39 14.47 -5.41 -8.09
N ILE A 40 14.75 -6.70 -7.86
CA ILE A 40 14.27 -7.47 -6.70
C ILE A 40 14.86 -6.90 -5.41
N LEU A 41 16.17 -6.63 -5.35
CA LEU A 41 16.83 -6.05 -4.18
C LEU A 41 16.25 -4.68 -3.81
N LEU A 42 16.04 -3.81 -4.80
CA LEU A 42 15.48 -2.49 -4.57
C LEU A 42 13.99 -2.56 -4.18
N THR A 43 13.25 -3.55 -4.68
CA THR A 43 11.89 -3.83 -4.19
C THR A 43 11.93 -4.29 -2.73
N GLY A 44 12.86 -5.16 -2.35
CA GLY A 44 13.09 -5.55 -0.96
C GLY A 44 13.45 -4.35 -0.07
N ALA A 45 14.30 -3.43 -0.55
CA ALA A 45 14.62 -2.19 0.15
C ALA A 45 13.38 -1.34 0.41
N THR A 46 12.41 -1.31 -0.50
CA THR A 46 11.14 -0.60 -0.31
C THR A 46 10.32 -1.19 0.86
N PHE A 47 10.33 -2.50 1.05
CA PHE A 47 9.70 -3.13 2.22
C PHE A 47 10.46 -2.85 3.52
N LEU A 48 11.79 -2.75 3.47
CA LEU A 48 12.60 -2.36 4.63
C LEU A 48 12.30 -0.92 5.06
N ILE A 49 12.00 0.00 4.14
CA ILE A 49 11.53 1.35 4.48
C ILE A 49 10.23 1.29 5.30
N GLY A 50 9.25 0.50 4.86
CA GLY A 50 8.01 0.32 5.62
C GLY A 50 8.25 -0.28 7.01
N THR A 51 9.13 -1.28 7.10
CA THR A 51 9.55 -1.86 8.38
C THR A 51 10.22 -0.82 9.27
N LEU A 52 11.08 0.04 8.71
CA LEU A 52 11.75 1.11 9.46
C LEU A 52 10.73 2.09 10.05
N PHE A 53 9.74 2.53 9.27
CA PHE A 53 8.67 3.38 9.78
C PHE A 53 7.85 2.70 10.88
N ALA A 54 7.52 1.41 10.72
CA ALA A 54 6.76 0.65 11.71
C ALA A 54 7.54 0.51 13.03
N VAL A 55 8.81 0.14 12.96
CA VAL A 55 9.68 0.00 14.14
C VAL A 55 9.90 1.34 14.81
N PHE A 56 10.11 2.41 14.03
CA PHE A 56 10.25 3.77 14.56
C PHE A 56 8.99 4.21 15.31
N GLY A 57 7.80 4.00 14.73
CA GLY A 57 6.53 4.33 15.37
C GLY A 57 6.29 3.58 16.68
N GLN A 58 6.70 2.29 16.73
CA GLN A 58 6.59 1.47 17.94
C GLN A 58 7.55 1.91 19.05
N ILE A 59 8.80 2.21 18.70
CA ILE A 59 9.84 2.58 19.68
C ILE A 59 9.55 3.96 20.30
N TYR A 60 9.25 4.93 19.45
CA TYR A 60 9.08 6.32 19.90
C TYR A 60 7.66 6.65 20.34
N GLN A 61 6.72 5.71 20.25
CA GLN A 61 5.31 5.90 20.64
C GLN A 61 4.79 7.26 20.15
N THR A 62 5.07 7.57 18.88
CA THR A 62 4.83 8.90 18.30
C THR A 62 3.35 9.32 18.33
N GLY A 63 2.45 8.40 18.68
CA GLY A 63 1.02 8.65 18.61
C GLY A 63 0.52 8.85 17.17
N ALA A 64 1.38 8.63 16.19
CA ALA A 64 1.01 8.73 14.78
C ALA A 64 0.04 7.61 14.41
N ASP A 65 -0.99 7.97 13.67
CA ASP A 65 -1.94 7.00 13.14
C ASP A 65 -1.27 6.07 12.13
N ALA A 66 -1.85 4.89 11.94
CA ALA A 66 -1.35 3.98 10.90
C ALA A 66 -1.37 4.63 9.51
N TYR A 67 -2.29 5.56 9.26
CA TYR A 67 -2.34 6.37 8.06
C TYR A 67 -1.01 7.09 7.78
N ASP A 68 -0.41 7.75 8.77
CA ASP A 68 0.85 8.51 8.60
C ASP A 68 2.00 7.61 8.15
N LEU A 69 2.08 6.41 8.74
CA LEU A 69 3.05 5.39 8.36
C LEU A 69 2.88 4.99 6.88
N PHE A 70 1.66 4.64 6.49
CA PHE A 70 1.38 4.20 5.12
C PHE A 70 1.52 5.33 4.11
N LEU A 71 1.20 6.57 4.47
CA LEU A 71 1.42 7.75 3.64
C LEU A 71 2.92 7.96 3.39
N GLY A 72 3.74 7.97 4.43
CA GLY A 72 5.19 8.08 4.31
C GLY A 72 5.76 6.97 3.42
N TRP A 73 5.36 5.73 3.67
CA TRP A 73 5.80 4.58 2.88
C TRP A 73 5.38 4.68 1.40
N THR A 74 4.16 5.11 1.12
CA THR A 74 3.67 5.34 -0.25
C THR A 74 4.49 6.40 -0.99
N LEU A 75 4.80 7.52 -0.33
CA LEU A 75 5.61 8.60 -0.90
C LEU A 75 7.04 8.15 -1.24
N PHE A 76 7.67 7.36 -0.39
CA PHE A 76 8.97 6.78 -0.71
C PHE A 76 8.89 5.75 -1.83
N THR A 77 7.84 4.92 -1.82
CA THR A 77 7.68 3.85 -2.83
C THR A 77 7.50 4.41 -4.23
N ILE A 78 6.78 5.52 -4.42
CA ILE A 78 6.61 6.11 -5.76
C ILE A 78 7.93 6.58 -6.35
N LEU A 79 8.83 7.16 -5.54
CA LEU A 79 10.15 7.59 -6.00
C LEU A 79 10.94 6.40 -6.57
N TRP A 80 10.93 5.26 -5.86
CA TRP A 80 11.57 4.03 -6.31
C TRP A 80 10.87 3.42 -7.53
N ALA A 81 9.53 3.42 -7.57
CA ALA A 81 8.76 2.87 -8.68
C ALA A 81 9.06 3.59 -10.00
N VAL A 82 9.17 4.91 -9.97
CA VAL A 82 9.52 5.72 -11.14
C VAL A 82 10.97 5.47 -11.58
N ALA A 83 11.90 5.38 -10.62
CA ALA A 83 13.32 5.17 -10.92
C ALA A 83 13.61 3.78 -11.50
N ILE A 84 12.99 2.73 -10.95
CA ILE A 84 13.34 1.34 -11.25
C ILE A 84 12.53 0.77 -12.42
N ARG A 85 11.31 1.27 -12.67
CA ARG A 85 10.38 0.82 -13.72
C ARG A 85 10.17 -0.70 -13.71
N PHE A 86 9.80 -1.24 -12.55
CA PHE A 86 9.59 -2.67 -12.31
C PHE A 86 8.13 -2.93 -11.92
N ALA A 87 7.44 -3.83 -12.64
CA ALA A 87 6.01 -4.08 -12.46
C ALA A 87 5.61 -4.48 -11.03
N PRO A 88 6.33 -5.37 -10.31
CA PRO A 88 6.01 -5.69 -8.91
C PRO A 88 6.06 -4.47 -7.99
N LEU A 89 6.99 -3.53 -8.23
CA LEU A 89 7.11 -2.32 -7.42
C LEU A 89 5.95 -1.34 -7.66
N TRP A 90 5.47 -1.26 -8.91
CA TRP A 90 4.26 -0.52 -9.23
C TRP A 90 3.02 -1.13 -8.57
N LEU A 91 2.93 -2.46 -8.54
CA LEU A 91 1.84 -3.15 -7.83
C LEU A 91 1.88 -2.86 -6.33
N THR A 92 3.08 -2.89 -5.72
CA THR A 92 3.28 -2.50 -4.31
C THR A 92 2.85 -1.06 -4.07
N PHE A 93 3.25 -0.14 -4.96
CA PHE A 93 2.84 1.28 -4.85
C PHE A 93 1.32 1.46 -4.91
N ILE A 94 0.65 0.81 -5.87
CA ILE A 94 -0.81 0.89 -5.99
C ILE A 94 -1.49 0.31 -4.74
N GLY A 95 -1.01 -0.83 -4.25
CA GLY A 95 -1.53 -1.44 -3.03
C GLY A 95 -1.38 -0.52 -1.81
N LEU A 96 -0.21 0.09 -1.64
CA LEU A 96 0.05 1.06 -0.56
C LEU A 96 -0.81 2.31 -0.70
N LEU A 97 -0.98 2.84 -1.91
CA LEU A 97 -1.84 3.99 -2.17
C LEU A 97 -3.30 3.69 -1.80
N CYS A 98 -3.82 2.54 -2.22
CA CYS A 98 -5.17 2.10 -1.86
C CYS A 98 -5.33 1.94 -0.34
N THR A 99 -4.35 1.34 0.33
CA THR A 99 -4.34 1.18 1.78
C THR A 99 -4.29 2.52 2.50
N THR A 100 -3.47 3.46 2.02
CA THR A 100 -3.38 4.82 2.57
C THR A 100 -4.71 5.55 2.49
N ILE A 101 -5.39 5.51 1.33
CA ILE A 101 -6.71 6.13 1.15
C ILE A 101 -7.75 5.48 2.07
N TRP A 102 -7.70 4.14 2.20
CA TRP A 102 -8.61 3.42 3.10
C TRP A 102 -8.39 3.78 4.56
N LEU A 103 -7.14 3.84 5.01
CA LEU A 103 -6.79 4.24 6.38
C LEU A 103 -7.16 5.70 6.65
N TYR A 104 -6.92 6.60 5.69
CA TYR A 104 -7.38 7.98 5.78
C TYR A 104 -8.89 8.07 6.03
N ASN A 105 -9.65 7.28 5.28
CA ASN A 105 -11.10 7.24 5.43
C ASN A 105 -11.55 6.78 6.82
N ILE A 106 -10.88 5.76 7.39
CA ILE A 106 -11.26 5.20 8.69
C ILE A 106 -10.76 6.04 9.88
N GLN A 107 -9.55 6.58 9.78
CA GLN A 107 -8.85 7.15 10.93
C GLN A 107 -8.96 8.68 11.00
N ILE A 108 -8.98 9.36 9.86
CA ILE A 108 -8.88 10.83 9.80
C ILE A 108 -10.16 11.48 9.31
N ALA A 109 -10.74 10.93 8.26
CA ALA A 109 -11.95 11.48 7.67
C ALA A 109 -13.13 11.28 8.63
N ASN A 110 -13.35 12.21 9.54
CA ASN A 110 -14.55 12.27 10.37
C ASN A 110 -15.75 12.72 9.50
N THR A 111 -15.99 11.95 8.42
CA THR A 111 -16.83 12.33 7.29
C THR A 111 -18.23 11.76 7.44
N ASN A 112 -19.20 12.46 6.86
CA ASN A 112 -20.55 11.95 6.69
C ASN A 112 -20.53 10.69 5.81
N SER A 113 -21.52 9.83 5.94
CA SER A 113 -21.62 8.54 5.23
C SER A 113 -21.40 8.63 3.71
N TRP A 114 -21.84 9.72 3.07
CA TRP A 114 -21.67 9.92 1.63
C TRP A 114 -20.22 10.22 1.21
N GLU A 115 -19.44 10.94 2.04
CA GLU A 115 -18.03 11.23 1.78
C GLU A 115 -17.17 9.95 1.96
N MET A 116 -17.50 9.12 2.94
CA MET A 116 -16.91 7.78 3.08
C MET A 116 -17.13 6.94 1.82
N THR A 117 -18.32 6.97 1.26
CA THR A 117 -18.65 6.26 0.03
C THR A 117 -17.86 6.80 -1.15
N LEU A 118 -17.68 8.12 -1.27
CA LEU A 118 -16.87 8.73 -2.33
C LEU A 118 -15.41 8.30 -2.26
N LEU A 119 -14.79 8.29 -1.06
CA LEU A 119 -13.40 7.86 -0.86
C LEU A 119 -13.21 6.37 -1.16
N ALA A 120 -14.16 5.53 -0.73
CA ALA A 120 -14.14 4.10 -1.06
C ALA A 120 -14.24 3.89 -2.58
N ASN A 121 -15.10 4.64 -3.27
CA ASN A 121 -15.19 4.61 -4.73
C ASN A 121 -13.92 5.12 -5.41
N ALA A 122 -13.21 6.11 -4.85
CA ALA A 122 -11.94 6.60 -5.40
C ALA A 122 -10.90 5.48 -5.53
N VAL A 123 -10.79 4.59 -4.55
CA VAL A 123 -9.91 3.41 -4.64
C VAL A 123 -10.29 2.52 -5.83
N THR A 124 -11.59 2.27 -6.02
CA THR A 124 -12.08 1.50 -7.16
C THR A 124 -11.71 2.16 -8.49
N TRP A 125 -11.89 3.46 -8.61
CA TRP A 125 -11.53 4.22 -9.82
C TRP A 125 -10.02 4.19 -10.10
N ILE A 126 -9.18 4.30 -9.08
CA ILE A 126 -7.71 4.20 -9.21
C ILE A 126 -7.34 2.83 -9.78
N CYS A 127 -7.87 1.75 -9.20
CA CYS A 127 -7.61 0.39 -9.68
C CYS A 127 -8.14 0.17 -11.10
N ALA A 128 -9.35 0.61 -11.41
CA ALA A 128 -9.95 0.47 -12.73
C ALA A 128 -9.19 1.26 -13.80
N LEU A 129 -8.85 2.52 -13.54
CA LEU A 129 -8.09 3.36 -14.46
C LEU A 129 -6.70 2.81 -14.70
N THR A 130 -6.01 2.32 -13.65
CA THR A 130 -4.69 1.70 -13.80
C THR A 130 -4.77 0.43 -14.64
N THR A 131 -5.81 -0.38 -14.47
CA THR A 131 -6.06 -1.57 -15.31
C THR A 131 -6.29 -1.17 -16.76
N LEU A 132 -7.14 -0.18 -17.02
CA LEU A 132 -7.43 0.29 -18.38
C LEU A 132 -6.19 0.86 -19.07
N ILE A 133 -5.39 1.66 -18.36
CA ILE A 133 -4.15 2.24 -18.88
C ILE A 133 -3.15 1.13 -19.22
N THR A 134 -2.99 0.13 -18.36
CA THR A 134 -2.07 -0.98 -18.59
C THR A 134 -2.51 -1.88 -19.74
N GLU A 135 -3.81 -2.14 -19.88
CA GLU A 135 -4.38 -2.85 -21.02
C GLU A 135 -4.16 -2.07 -22.34
N TRP A 136 -4.44 -0.79 -22.35
CA TRP A 136 -4.23 0.07 -23.50
C TRP A 136 -2.77 0.13 -23.93
N MET A 137 -1.83 0.23 -22.96
CA MET A 137 -0.39 0.19 -23.23
C MET A 137 0.05 -1.18 -23.78
N SER A 138 -0.53 -2.27 -23.25
CA SER A 138 -0.28 -3.62 -23.74
C SER A 138 -0.79 -3.81 -25.17
N ALA A 139 -1.97 -3.30 -25.48
CA ALA A 139 -2.56 -3.37 -26.83
C ALA A 139 -1.72 -2.59 -27.87
N LYS A 140 -1.07 -1.50 -27.45
CA LYS A 140 -0.15 -0.72 -28.31
C LYS A 140 1.26 -1.30 -28.41
N GLY A 141 1.53 -2.43 -27.76
CA GLY A 141 2.85 -3.07 -27.78
C GLY A 141 3.92 -2.36 -26.94
N HIS A 142 3.53 -1.43 -26.08
CA HIS A 142 4.45 -0.72 -25.19
C HIS A 142 4.78 -1.51 -23.92
N LEU A 143 3.98 -2.53 -23.61
CA LEU A 143 4.21 -3.45 -22.48
C LEU A 143 4.64 -4.81 -23.01
N ASP A 144 5.72 -5.36 -22.46
CA ASP A 144 6.15 -6.71 -22.77
C ASP A 144 5.04 -7.73 -22.45
N ARG A 145 4.86 -8.69 -23.35
CA ARG A 145 3.90 -9.80 -23.21
C ARG A 145 4.07 -10.58 -21.89
N ASN A 146 5.24 -10.46 -21.28
CA ASN A 146 5.58 -11.09 -20.00
C ASN A 146 4.90 -10.42 -18.78
N ASN A 147 4.31 -9.23 -18.93
CA ASN A 147 3.66 -8.47 -17.85
C ASN A 147 2.13 -8.67 -17.76
N ARG A 148 1.56 -9.65 -18.47
CA ARG A 148 0.12 -9.93 -18.38
C ARG A 148 -0.36 -10.32 -16.98
N TRP A 149 0.50 -10.95 -16.18
CA TRP A 149 0.21 -11.27 -14.78
C TRP A 149 -0.09 -10.02 -13.94
N PHE A 150 0.59 -8.90 -14.22
CA PHE A 150 0.37 -7.63 -13.53
C PHE A 150 -1.04 -7.10 -13.77
N VAL A 151 -1.49 -7.10 -15.03
CA VAL A 151 -2.83 -6.67 -15.42
C VAL A 151 -3.88 -7.60 -14.79
N SER A 152 -3.63 -8.92 -14.82
CA SER A 152 -4.54 -9.90 -14.22
C SER A 152 -4.70 -9.73 -12.70
N LEU A 153 -3.62 -9.45 -11.98
CA LEU A 153 -3.68 -9.18 -10.54
C LEU A 153 -4.41 -7.87 -10.24
N LEU A 154 -4.19 -6.84 -11.05
CA LEU A 154 -4.83 -5.55 -10.88
C LEU A 154 -6.35 -5.64 -11.16
N SER A 155 -6.74 -6.37 -12.22
CA SER A 155 -8.16 -6.61 -12.52
C SER A 155 -8.84 -7.46 -11.44
N LEU A 156 -8.16 -8.47 -10.92
CA LEU A 156 -8.65 -9.27 -9.80
C LEU A 156 -8.87 -8.41 -8.54
N ALA A 157 -7.91 -7.56 -8.20
CA ALA A 157 -8.03 -6.63 -7.08
C ALA A 157 -9.22 -5.67 -7.26
N THR A 158 -9.43 -5.15 -8.47
CA THR A 158 -10.57 -4.30 -8.80
C THR A 158 -11.89 -5.04 -8.61
N ILE A 159 -12.00 -6.29 -9.08
CA ILE A 159 -13.20 -7.12 -8.94
C ILE A 159 -13.50 -7.40 -7.47
N ILE A 160 -12.49 -7.80 -6.69
CA ILE A 160 -12.65 -8.07 -5.26
C ILE A 160 -13.13 -6.81 -4.52
N HIS A 161 -12.52 -5.66 -4.81
CA HIS A 161 -12.87 -4.41 -4.15
C HIS A 161 -14.29 -3.95 -4.50
N THR A 162 -14.67 -4.00 -5.78
CA THR A 162 -16.04 -3.65 -6.21
C THR A 162 -17.08 -4.59 -5.63
N SER A 163 -16.80 -5.91 -5.57
CA SER A 163 -17.70 -6.88 -4.96
C SER A 163 -17.89 -6.62 -3.46
N PHE A 164 -16.82 -6.24 -2.76
CA PHE A 164 -16.88 -5.86 -1.35
C PHE A 164 -17.75 -4.62 -1.13
N LEU A 165 -17.58 -3.57 -1.94
CA LEU A 165 -18.39 -2.35 -1.85
C LEU A 165 -19.89 -2.63 -2.13
N LEU A 166 -20.18 -3.46 -3.13
CA LEU A 166 -21.56 -3.88 -3.42
C LEU A 166 -22.17 -4.64 -2.25
N MET A 167 -21.43 -5.57 -1.66
CA MET A 167 -21.90 -6.31 -0.49
C MET A 167 -22.20 -5.36 0.68
N MET A 168 -21.34 -4.39 0.95
CA MET A 168 -21.54 -3.39 2.00
C MET A 168 -22.79 -2.54 1.73
N ALA A 169 -23.01 -2.08 0.50
CA ALA A 169 -24.17 -1.30 0.10
C ALA A 169 -25.48 -2.07 0.30
N ILE A 170 -25.52 -3.36 -0.07
CA ILE A 170 -26.70 -4.21 0.12
C ILE A 170 -26.98 -4.44 1.62
N CYS A 171 -25.92 -4.64 2.43
CA CYS A 171 -26.09 -4.82 3.87
C CYS A 171 -26.64 -3.54 4.56
N GLU A 172 -26.19 -2.37 4.11
CA GLU A 172 -26.65 -1.09 4.64
C GLU A 172 -28.13 -0.84 4.26
N GLU A 173 -28.53 -1.10 3.04
CA GLU A 173 -29.92 -0.97 2.60
C GLU A 173 -30.87 -1.92 3.38
N ASN A 174 -30.46 -3.17 3.57
CA ASN A 174 -31.23 -4.14 4.37
C ASN A 174 -31.32 -3.74 5.84
N ALA A 175 -30.27 -3.13 6.42
CA ALA A 175 -30.32 -2.61 7.78
C ALA A 175 -31.33 -1.46 7.93
N ILE A 176 -31.40 -0.55 6.97
CA ILE A 176 -32.36 0.56 6.93
C ILE A 176 -33.79 0.03 6.82
N LEU A 177 -34.04 -0.96 6.00
CA LEU A 177 -35.36 -1.57 5.79
C LEU A 177 -35.85 -2.39 7.00
N SER A 178 -34.94 -2.90 7.82
CA SER A 178 -35.30 -3.71 9.01
C SER A 178 -35.68 -2.88 10.24
N VAL A 179 -35.24 -1.63 10.33
CA VAL A 179 -35.50 -0.75 11.50
C VAL A 179 -36.98 -0.43 11.72
N PRO A 180 -37.84 -0.15 10.71
CA PRO A 180 -39.25 0.15 10.95
C PRO A 180 -40.09 -1.07 11.36
N LEU A 181 -39.64 -2.30 11.15
CA LEU A 181 -40.35 -3.51 11.58
C LEU A 181 -40.23 -3.79 13.09
N ILE A 182 -39.21 -3.27 13.75
CA ILE A 182 -38.96 -3.48 15.18
C ILE A 182 -39.66 -2.41 16.02
N SER A 183 -39.96 -1.24 15.44
CA SER A 183 -40.60 -0.11 16.17
C SER A 183 -42.13 -0.17 16.21
N THR A 184 -42.76 -1.18 15.59
CA THR A 184 -44.24 -1.34 15.56
C THR A 184 -44.75 -2.51 16.41
N VAL A 185 -43.94 -3.12 17.28
CA VAL A 185 -44.29 -4.10 18.31
C VAL A 185 -44.10 -3.49 19.69
#